data_2f85deca65a7adf177921a6463719a3a
#
_entry.id   2f85deca65a7adf177921a6463719a3a
#
_cell.length_a   1.000
_cell.length_b   1.000
_cell.length_c   1.000
_cell.angle_alpha   90.00
_cell.angle_beta   90.00
_cell.angle_gamma   90.00
#
_symmetry.space_group_name_H-M   'P 1'
#
loop_
_entity.id
_entity.type
_entity.pdbx_description
1 polymer ?
#
loop_
_entity_poly.entity_id
_entity_poly.type
_entity_poly.pdbx_seq_one_letter_code
_entity_poly.pdbx_strand_id
1 'polypeptide(L)'
;NHNCYENCVDVGTTSRGTRLAINREVMSADLKIAIGCVTAHANVGFSGGGKIILPGVAHIDSIAHYHIEVPKEAPESTGLGKFDSNVMRFDIEEAARMAGLDFKIDVVVNERGATSGLFAGDFIEAHRQAVAEAKLLYALDPAPSHKEIVIANAFTKPNEMPIAVLVGAVGLEAFSGTVVIIANAPEGQVVHYLLSRFGQEYGGRQYPISTVPGSVRLIIQAPYCDKTFADWFSNPEVVTFTRDWGETLQLLRPDHGSGSRVGVVPSATMAYYAS
;
A
#
# COMPACT_ATOMS: atom_id res chain seq x y z
N ASN A 1 6.34 6.64 20.80
CA ASN A 1 5.98 5.62 19.80
C ASN A 1 4.57 5.10 20.08
N HIS A 2 3.81 4.83 19.05
CA HIS A 2 2.52 4.17 19.16
C HIS A 2 2.71 2.65 19.22
N ASN A 3 1.98 2.01 20.13
CA ASN A 3 1.78 0.56 20.16
C ASN A 3 0.28 0.29 19.98
N CYS A 4 -0.10 -0.42 18.92
CA CYS A 4 -1.51 -0.66 18.60
C CYS A 4 -2.22 -1.65 19.55
N TYR A 5 -1.52 -2.27 20.48
CA TYR A 5 -2.09 -3.21 21.44
C TYR A 5 -2.36 -2.60 22.81
N GLU A 6 -1.82 -1.44 23.11
CA GLU A 6 -1.91 -0.83 24.43
C GLU A 6 -1.97 0.69 24.38
N ASN A 7 -2.21 1.33 25.52
CA ASN A 7 -2.28 2.79 25.65
C ASN A 7 -3.26 3.47 24.67
N CYS A 8 -4.39 2.82 24.40
CA CYS A 8 -5.46 3.38 23.60
C CYS A 8 -6.70 3.64 24.47
N VAL A 9 -7.48 4.65 24.11
CA VAL A 9 -8.75 5.02 24.75
C VAL A 9 -9.89 4.93 23.75
N ASP A 10 -11.05 4.51 24.21
CA ASP A 10 -12.28 4.43 23.41
C ASP A 10 -12.74 5.84 23.06
N VAL A 11 -13.02 6.09 21.79
CA VAL A 11 -13.48 7.38 21.24
C VAL A 11 -14.93 7.27 20.76
N GLY A 12 -15.45 6.06 20.62
CA GLY A 12 -16.80 5.78 20.13
C GLY A 12 -16.79 4.82 18.96
N THR A 13 -17.88 4.80 18.19
CA THR A 13 -18.06 3.90 17.05
C THR A 13 -18.47 4.71 15.83
N THR A 14 -17.80 4.48 14.70
CA THR A 14 -18.16 5.10 13.43
C THR A 14 -19.50 4.60 12.91
N SER A 15 -20.09 5.30 11.96
CA SER A 15 -21.35 4.89 11.31
C SER A 15 -21.26 3.53 10.61
N ARG A 16 -20.03 3.08 10.27
CA ARG A 16 -19.73 1.75 9.69
C ARG A 16 -19.37 0.69 10.72
N GLY A 17 -19.60 0.96 12.00
CA GLY A 17 -19.41 -0.01 13.06
C GLY A 17 -17.96 -0.16 13.54
N THR A 18 -17.02 0.64 13.06
CA THR A 18 -15.65 0.59 13.57
C THR A 18 -15.61 1.20 14.97
N ARG A 19 -15.47 0.33 15.99
CA ARG A 19 -15.20 0.77 17.36
C ARG A 19 -13.81 1.39 17.40
N LEU A 20 -13.78 2.70 17.59
CA LEU A 20 -12.56 3.49 17.49
C LEU A 20 -11.89 3.62 18.86
N ALA A 21 -10.71 3.04 18.99
CA ALA A 21 -9.83 3.26 20.12
C ALA A 21 -8.50 3.86 19.61
N ILE A 22 -8.13 5.01 20.13
CA ILE A 22 -6.99 5.83 19.66
C ILE A 22 -5.97 6.00 20.79
N ASN A 23 -4.71 6.10 20.40
CA ASN A 23 -3.59 6.33 21.30
C ASN A 23 -3.93 7.46 22.31
N ARG A 24 -3.73 7.19 23.59
CA ARG A 24 -4.05 8.10 24.70
C ARG A 24 -3.31 9.44 24.61
N GLU A 25 -2.05 9.42 24.21
CA GLU A 25 -1.25 10.64 24.09
C GLU A 25 -1.80 11.57 23.00
N VAL A 26 -2.25 10.97 21.88
CA VAL A 26 -2.91 11.72 20.82
C VAL A 26 -4.22 12.31 21.32
N MET A 27 -5.01 11.53 22.05
CA MET A 27 -6.32 11.99 22.55
C MET A 27 -6.21 13.06 23.65
N SER A 28 -5.11 13.06 24.41
CA SER A 28 -4.86 14.05 25.46
C SER A 28 -4.33 15.40 24.95
N ALA A 29 -3.95 15.49 23.68
CA ALA A 29 -3.45 16.72 23.09
C ALA A 29 -4.59 17.72 22.82
N ASP A 30 -4.39 18.99 23.19
CA ASP A 30 -5.34 20.10 22.94
C ASP A 30 -5.41 20.49 21.46
N LEU A 31 -4.29 20.31 20.73
CA LEU A 31 -4.19 20.57 19.29
C LEU A 31 -3.54 19.39 18.59
N LYS A 32 -4.20 18.86 17.56
CA LYS A 32 -3.74 17.72 16.77
C LYS A 32 -3.39 18.16 15.35
N ILE A 33 -2.09 18.23 15.05
CA ILE A 33 -1.55 18.51 13.72
C ILE A 33 -0.93 17.25 13.18
N ALA A 34 -1.40 16.78 12.02
CA ALA A 34 -0.89 15.58 11.39
C ALA A 34 -0.10 15.91 10.11
N ILE A 35 1.05 15.25 9.93
CA ILE A 35 1.89 15.35 8.74
C ILE A 35 1.92 13.99 8.06
N GLY A 36 1.76 13.94 6.74
CA GLY A 36 1.79 12.70 5.99
C GLY A 36 2.17 12.88 4.54
N CYS A 37 2.35 11.76 3.85
CA CYS A 37 2.64 11.71 2.42
C CYS A 37 1.49 11.03 1.68
N VAL A 38 1.10 11.58 0.53
CA VAL A 38 0.08 11.01 -0.35
C VAL A 38 0.77 10.21 -1.45
N THR A 39 0.46 8.92 -1.51
CA THR A 39 0.88 8.01 -2.60
C THR A 39 -0.28 7.08 -2.93
N ALA A 40 -0.26 6.42 -4.08
CA ALA A 40 -1.26 5.39 -4.39
C ALA A 40 -1.29 4.30 -3.30
N HIS A 41 -2.49 3.79 -2.99
CA HIS A 41 -2.70 2.83 -1.92
C HIS A 41 -3.71 1.76 -2.31
N ALA A 42 -3.37 0.49 -2.03
CA ALA A 42 -4.11 -0.68 -2.49
C ALA A 42 -5.59 -0.74 -2.05
N ASN A 43 -5.93 -0.18 -0.89
CA ASN A 43 -7.29 -0.25 -0.35
C ASN A 43 -8.05 1.07 -0.48
N VAL A 44 -7.44 2.18 -0.09
CA VAL A 44 -8.12 3.49 0.07
C VAL A 44 -7.86 4.47 -1.07
N GLY A 45 -7.38 3.97 -2.19
CA GLY A 45 -7.03 4.77 -3.37
C GLY A 45 -5.71 5.51 -3.21
N PHE A 46 -5.62 6.38 -2.21
CA PHE A 46 -4.43 7.14 -1.85
C PHE A 46 -4.22 7.16 -0.33
N SER A 47 -2.94 7.18 0.10
CA SER A 47 -2.55 7.41 1.49
C SER A 47 -2.73 8.88 1.88
N GLY A 48 -2.40 9.25 3.11
CA GLY A 48 -2.54 10.63 3.60
C GLY A 48 -3.89 10.90 4.28
N GLY A 49 -4.24 12.15 4.47
CA GLY A 49 -5.47 12.60 5.13
C GLY A 49 -5.61 12.06 6.55
N GLY A 50 -6.82 11.66 6.92
CA GLY A 50 -7.15 11.07 8.21
C GLY A 50 -6.53 9.71 8.50
N LYS A 51 -5.81 9.10 7.53
CA LYS A 51 -5.14 7.79 7.71
C LYS A 51 -4.14 7.76 8.86
N ILE A 52 -3.61 8.90 9.24
CA ILE A 52 -2.72 8.99 10.40
C ILE A 52 -3.45 8.66 11.71
N ILE A 53 -4.76 8.84 11.75
CA ILE A 53 -5.62 8.48 12.89
C ILE A 53 -6.02 6.99 12.78
N LEU A 54 -6.73 6.63 11.70
CA LEU A 54 -7.12 5.26 11.40
C LEU A 54 -6.52 4.82 10.06
N PRO A 55 -5.57 3.87 10.05
CA PRO A 55 -5.10 3.01 11.14
C PRO A 55 -3.92 3.56 11.97
N GLY A 56 -3.34 4.71 11.66
CA GLY A 56 -2.01 5.15 12.04
C GLY A 56 -1.73 5.17 13.56
N VAL A 57 -2.69 5.56 14.39
CA VAL A 57 -2.57 5.60 15.87
C VAL A 57 -3.74 4.90 16.57
N ALA A 58 -4.41 3.99 15.86
CA ALA A 58 -5.55 3.24 16.37
C ALA A 58 -5.14 1.89 17.01
N HIS A 59 -6.02 1.37 17.85
CA HIS A 59 -5.90 0.03 18.42
C HIS A 59 -6.07 -1.05 17.36
N ILE A 60 -5.41 -2.20 17.54
CA ILE A 60 -5.43 -3.31 16.58
C ILE A 60 -6.86 -3.80 16.24
N ASP A 61 -7.79 -3.77 17.18
CA ASP A 61 -9.18 -4.18 16.92
C ASP A 61 -9.91 -3.20 16.02
N SER A 62 -9.68 -1.89 16.19
CA SER A 62 -10.18 -0.85 15.27
C SER A 62 -9.59 -1.04 13.87
N ILE A 63 -8.28 -1.29 13.79
CA ILE A 63 -7.56 -1.55 12.54
C ILE A 63 -8.11 -2.81 11.85
N ALA A 64 -8.33 -3.89 12.60
CA ALA A 64 -8.84 -5.16 12.06
C ALA A 64 -10.25 -4.98 11.49
N HIS A 65 -11.18 -4.38 12.25
CA HIS A 65 -12.55 -4.12 11.78
C HIS A 65 -12.54 -3.26 10.51
N TYR A 66 -11.80 -2.17 10.53
CA TYR A 66 -11.65 -1.27 9.38
C TYR A 66 -11.16 -1.98 8.11
N HIS A 67 -10.23 -2.93 8.23
CA HIS A 67 -9.70 -3.65 7.05
C HIS A 67 -10.55 -4.85 6.63
N ILE A 68 -11.31 -5.47 7.55
CA ILE A 68 -12.04 -6.72 7.31
C ILE A 68 -13.51 -6.45 6.98
N GLU A 69 -14.18 -5.59 7.77
CA GLU A 69 -15.63 -5.43 7.68
C GLU A 69 -16.03 -4.27 6.76
N VAL A 70 -15.39 -3.11 6.90
CA VAL A 70 -15.75 -1.91 6.14
C VAL A 70 -15.70 -2.12 4.62
N PRO A 71 -14.67 -2.75 4.02
CA PRO A 71 -14.64 -2.95 2.57
C PRO A 71 -15.73 -3.89 2.04
N LYS A 72 -16.38 -4.69 2.91
CA LYS A 72 -17.49 -5.57 2.48
C LYS A 72 -18.75 -4.79 2.09
N GLU A 73 -18.91 -3.55 2.55
CA GLU A 73 -20.07 -2.71 2.20
C GLU A 73 -20.09 -2.36 0.70
N ALA A 74 -18.91 -2.06 0.12
CA ALA A 74 -18.75 -1.71 -1.28
C ALA A 74 -17.33 -2.10 -1.77
N PRO A 75 -17.06 -3.40 -2.00
CA PRO A 75 -15.73 -3.88 -2.38
C PRO A 75 -15.20 -3.23 -3.66
N GLU A 76 -16.08 -2.93 -4.61
CA GLU A 76 -15.77 -2.28 -5.89
C GLU A 76 -15.25 -0.85 -5.72
N SER A 77 -15.57 -0.20 -4.61
CA SER A 77 -15.11 1.17 -4.30
C SER A 77 -13.65 1.22 -3.84
N THR A 78 -13.09 0.07 -3.45
CA THR A 78 -11.72 -0.04 -2.92
C THR A 78 -10.72 -0.38 -4.02
N GLY A 79 -9.46 0.02 -3.85
CA GLY A 79 -8.38 -0.29 -4.79
C GLY A 79 -7.47 0.91 -5.08
N LEU A 80 -6.36 0.63 -5.77
CA LEU A 80 -5.41 1.65 -6.21
C LEU A 80 -6.11 2.75 -7.03
N GLY A 81 -5.90 4.01 -6.67
CA GLY A 81 -6.47 5.16 -7.37
C GLY A 81 -7.95 5.43 -7.09
N LYS A 82 -8.71 4.47 -6.55
CA LYS A 82 -10.14 4.60 -6.24
C LYS A 82 -10.35 5.43 -4.98
N PHE A 83 -10.64 6.69 -5.13
CA PHE A 83 -10.69 7.65 -4.02
C PHE A 83 -12.10 8.19 -3.73
N ASP A 84 -12.78 8.72 -4.74
CA ASP A 84 -13.94 9.61 -4.56
C ASP A 84 -15.15 8.92 -3.91
N SER A 85 -15.39 7.64 -4.20
CA SER A 85 -16.47 6.82 -3.64
C SER A 85 -16.00 5.73 -2.67
N ASN A 86 -14.76 5.80 -2.19
CA ASN A 86 -14.14 4.75 -1.41
C ASN A 86 -14.73 4.65 0.00
N VAL A 87 -15.42 3.55 0.31
CA VAL A 87 -16.09 3.31 1.58
C VAL A 87 -15.13 3.35 2.78
N MET A 88 -13.92 2.83 2.61
CA MET A 88 -12.90 2.85 3.66
C MET A 88 -12.38 4.26 3.91
N ARG A 89 -12.33 5.11 2.88
CA ARG A 89 -11.96 6.52 3.02
C ARG A 89 -12.97 7.28 3.88
N PHE A 90 -14.26 7.04 3.68
CA PHE A 90 -15.30 7.68 4.48
C PHE A 90 -15.23 7.29 5.96
N ASP A 91 -14.92 6.04 6.26
CA ASP A 91 -14.72 5.58 7.64
C ASP A 91 -13.51 6.25 8.31
N ILE A 92 -12.39 6.41 7.57
CA ILE A 92 -11.21 7.16 8.02
C ILE A 92 -11.56 8.63 8.34
N GLU A 93 -12.30 9.29 7.46
CA GLU A 93 -12.65 10.70 7.64
C GLU A 93 -13.55 10.89 8.85
N GLU A 94 -14.50 9.98 9.08
CA GLU A 94 -15.34 9.98 10.28
C GLU A 94 -14.50 9.74 11.53
N ALA A 95 -13.62 8.73 11.52
CA ALA A 95 -12.72 8.43 12.64
C ALA A 95 -11.80 9.62 12.97
N ALA A 96 -11.28 10.31 11.95
CA ALA A 96 -10.43 11.48 12.16
C ALA A 96 -11.20 12.66 12.78
N ARG A 97 -12.46 12.87 12.38
CA ARG A 97 -13.34 13.87 13.04
C ARG A 97 -13.62 13.51 14.49
N MET A 98 -13.95 12.23 14.77
CA MET A 98 -14.21 11.75 16.14
C MET A 98 -12.99 11.92 17.03
N ALA A 99 -11.79 11.69 16.50
CA ALA A 99 -10.54 11.90 17.24
C ALA A 99 -10.15 13.39 17.38
N GLY A 100 -10.86 14.31 16.73
CA GLY A 100 -10.57 15.74 16.76
C GLY A 100 -9.27 16.11 16.07
N LEU A 101 -9.02 15.59 14.85
CA LEU A 101 -7.88 16.03 14.04
C LEU A 101 -8.13 17.46 13.55
N ASP A 102 -7.33 18.41 14.03
CA ASP A 102 -7.54 19.85 13.79
C ASP A 102 -6.93 20.31 12.47
N PHE A 103 -5.73 19.82 12.14
CA PHE A 103 -4.97 20.33 11.01
C PHE A 103 -4.15 19.23 10.34
N LYS A 104 -4.09 19.29 9.01
CA LYS A 104 -3.36 18.33 8.20
C LYS A 104 -2.36 19.02 7.29
N ILE A 105 -1.17 18.44 7.20
CA ILE A 105 -0.17 18.73 6.17
C ILE A 105 0.04 17.46 5.38
N ASP A 106 -0.38 17.44 4.12
CA ASP A 106 -0.11 16.36 3.17
C ASP A 106 0.94 16.78 2.16
N VAL A 107 1.92 15.92 1.94
CA VAL A 107 3.02 16.13 1.00
C VAL A 107 2.87 15.14 -0.15
N VAL A 108 3.05 15.62 -1.37
CA VAL A 108 3.20 14.77 -2.56
C VAL A 108 4.67 14.79 -2.96
N VAL A 109 5.24 13.63 -3.25
CA VAL A 109 6.65 13.47 -3.61
C VAL A 109 6.80 12.98 -5.05
N ASN A 110 7.87 13.37 -5.71
CA ASN A 110 8.20 12.87 -7.05
C ASN A 110 9.00 11.54 -6.98
N GLU A 111 9.37 11.01 -8.14
CA GLU A 111 10.16 9.79 -8.26
C GLU A 111 11.58 9.88 -7.66
N ARG A 112 12.05 11.07 -7.28
CA ARG A 112 13.32 11.28 -6.58
C ARG A 112 13.15 11.40 -5.08
N GLY A 113 11.90 11.29 -4.58
CA GLY A 113 11.58 11.52 -3.17
C GLY A 113 11.57 13.00 -2.76
N ALA A 114 11.68 13.92 -3.71
CA ALA A 114 11.59 15.35 -3.43
C ALA A 114 10.13 15.81 -3.40
N THR A 115 9.82 16.78 -2.55
CA THR A 115 8.48 17.36 -2.42
C THR A 115 8.07 18.06 -3.73
N SER A 116 6.97 17.60 -4.34
CA SER A 116 6.34 18.21 -5.51
C SER A 116 5.23 19.18 -5.11
N GLY A 117 4.47 18.84 -4.08
CA GLY A 117 3.39 19.64 -3.56
C GLY A 117 3.26 19.53 -2.04
N LEU A 118 2.81 20.60 -1.40
CA LEU A 118 2.49 20.66 0.02
C LEU A 118 1.11 21.28 0.19
N PHE A 119 0.22 20.55 0.85
CA PHE A 119 -1.18 20.94 1.05
C PHE A 119 -1.48 20.95 2.55
N ALA A 120 -1.97 22.07 3.06
CA ALA A 120 -2.13 22.25 4.49
C ALA A 120 -3.46 22.95 4.82
N GLY A 121 -4.16 22.47 5.86
CA GLY A 121 -5.43 23.00 6.29
C GLY A 121 -6.35 21.96 6.90
N ASP A 122 -7.66 22.09 6.64
CA ASP A 122 -8.65 21.07 6.98
C ASP A 122 -8.21 19.71 6.40
N PHE A 123 -8.29 18.64 7.20
CA PHE A 123 -7.70 17.36 6.83
C PHE A 123 -8.40 16.66 5.66
N ILE A 124 -9.64 17.01 5.34
CA ILE A 124 -10.34 16.49 4.15
C ILE A 124 -9.96 17.31 2.93
N GLU A 125 -10.04 18.64 3.05
CA GLU A 125 -9.82 19.52 1.91
C GLU A 125 -8.35 19.52 1.45
N ALA A 126 -7.40 19.64 2.39
CA ALA A 126 -5.98 19.52 2.09
C ALA A 126 -5.65 18.17 1.44
N HIS A 127 -6.25 17.09 1.93
CA HIS A 127 -6.05 15.77 1.37
C HIS A 127 -6.63 15.62 -0.05
N ARG A 128 -7.82 16.17 -0.31
CA ARG A 128 -8.43 16.16 -1.65
C ARG A 128 -7.55 16.88 -2.68
N GLN A 129 -7.00 18.04 -2.30
CA GLN A 129 -6.08 18.77 -3.16
C GLN A 129 -4.77 17.99 -3.41
N ALA A 130 -4.21 17.40 -2.35
CA ALA A 130 -3.02 16.54 -2.47
C ALA A 130 -3.28 15.31 -3.36
N VAL A 131 -4.45 14.69 -3.25
CA VAL A 131 -4.85 13.56 -4.12
C VAL A 131 -5.02 14.00 -5.57
N ALA A 132 -5.57 15.19 -5.83
CA ALA A 132 -5.67 15.72 -7.20
C ALA A 132 -4.28 15.84 -7.86
N GLU A 133 -3.28 16.34 -7.14
CA GLU A 133 -1.90 16.39 -7.60
C GLU A 133 -1.30 14.98 -7.76
N ALA A 134 -1.51 14.10 -6.77
CA ALA A 134 -1.02 12.72 -6.81
C ALA A 134 -1.61 11.91 -7.99
N LYS A 135 -2.88 12.17 -8.34
CA LYS A 135 -3.51 11.56 -9.53
C LYS A 135 -2.76 11.91 -10.81
N LEU A 136 -2.30 13.14 -10.94
CA LEU A 136 -1.53 13.58 -12.13
C LEU A 136 -0.13 12.99 -12.17
N LEU A 137 0.55 12.92 -11.02
CA LEU A 137 1.94 12.49 -10.94
C LEU A 137 2.13 10.97 -10.98
N TYR A 138 1.17 10.21 -10.45
CA TYR A 138 1.34 8.78 -10.23
C TYR A 138 0.54 7.90 -11.20
N ALA A 139 -0.29 8.48 -12.05
CA ALA A 139 -0.95 7.75 -13.12
C ALA A 139 0.08 7.19 -14.09
N LEU A 140 -0.04 5.91 -14.42
CA LEU A 140 0.76 5.31 -15.48
C LEU A 140 0.24 5.77 -16.84
N ASP A 141 1.05 6.52 -17.58
CA ASP A 141 0.73 6.97 -18.94
C ASP A 141 2.01 6.95 -19.83
N PRO A 142 2.07 6.06 -20.85
CA PRO A 142 1.14 4.97 -21.09
C PRO A 142 1.26 3.86 -20.05
N ALA A 143 0.12 3.32 -19.60
CA ALA A 143 0.09 2.19 -18.70
C ALA A 143 0.53 0.90 -19.43
N PRO A 144 1.43 0.09 -18.86
CA PRO A 144 1.74 -1.22 -19.40
C PRO A 144 0.46 -2.07 -19.48
N SER A 145 0.22 -2.67 -20.65
CA SER A 145 -0.90 -3.59 -20.85
C SER A 145 -0.50 -4.69 -21.83
N HIS A 146 -1.12 -5.85 -21.71
CA HIS A 146 -0.86 -6.99 -22.59
C HIS A 146 0.62 -7.38 -22.69
N LYS A 147 1.34 -7.33 -21.55
CA LYS A 147 2.75 -7.70 -21.48
C LYS A 147 2.94 -9.15 -21.08
N GLU A 148 4.02 -9.76 -21.55
CA GLU A 148 4.47 -11.09 -21.13
C GLU A 148 5.36 -11.00 -19.89
N ILE A 149 6.09 -9.87 -19.78
CA ILE A 149 6.95 -9.54 -18.64
C ILE A 149 6.63 -8.11 -18.20
N VAL A 150 6.45 -7.92 -16.88
CA VAL A 150 6.45 -6.58 -16.30
C VAL A 150 7.56 -6.48 -15.26
N ILE A 151 8.46 -5.52 -15.46
CA ILE A 151 9.51 -5.17 -14.51
C ILE A 151 9.01 -3.98 -13.69
N ALA A 152 8.77 -4.20 -12.41
CA ALA A 152 8.24 -3.19 -11.51
C ALA A 152 9.26 -2.87 -10.41
N ASN A 153 9.77 -1.64 -10.39
CA ASN A 153 10.67 -1.18 -9.35
C ASN A 153 9.87 -0.73 -8.13
N ALA A 154 10.15 -1.33 -6.97
CA ALA A 154 9.48 -1.02 -5.70
C ALA A 154 9.91 0.34 -5.09
N PHE A 155 10.68 1.15 -5.79
CA PHE A 155 10.96 2.52 -5.42
C PHE A 155 9.64 3.35 -5.45
N THR A 156 9.32 4.20 -4.49
CA THR A 156 10.13 4.74 -3.36
C THR A 156 9.98 3.99 -2.04
N LYS A 157 9.13 2.97 -1.97
CA LYS A 157 8.83 2.18 -0.77
C LYS A 157 9.24 0.72 -0.97
N PRO A 158 10.55 0.41 -1.08
CA PRO A 158 11.02 -0.93 -1.38
C PRO A 158 10.71 -1.94 -0.26
N ASN A 159 10.44 -1.47 0.95
CA ASN A 159 10.02 -2.27 2.10
C ASN A 159 8.51 -2.58 2.12
N GLU A 160 7.74 -2.06 1.16
CA GLU A 160 6.32 -2.38 0.91
C GLU A 160 6.12 -2.90 -0.53
N MET A 161 7.00 -3.81 -0.98
CA MET A 161 7.03 -4.28 -2.37
C MET A 161 5.75 -4.97 -2.88
N PRO A 162 4.81 -5.51 -2.07
CA PRO A 162 3.58 -6.09 -2.59
C PRO A 162 2.74 -5.13 -3.43
N ILE A 163 2.85 -3.82 -3.19
CA ILE A 163 2.19 -2.81 -4.03
C ILE A 163 2.75 -2.88 -5.46
N ALA A 164 4.07 -3.04 -5.60
CA ALA A 164 4.71 -3.19 -6.92
C ALA A 164 4.32 -4.52 -7.59
N VAL A 165 4.10 -5.60 -6.83
CA VAL A 165 3.59 -6.88 -7.36
C VAL A 165 2.21 -6.69 -7.96
N LEU A 166 1.30 -6.02 -7.25
CA LEU A 166 -0.05 -5.73 -7.74
C LEU A 166 -0.01 -4.91 -9.03
N VAL A 167 0.77 -3.82 -9.05
CA VAL A 167 0.93 -2.96 -10.23
C VAL A 167 1.53 -3.74 -11.40
N GLY A 168 2.54 -4.58 -11.15
CA GLY A 168 3.16 -5.42 -12.16
C GLY A 168 2.18 -6.44 -12.76
N ALA A 169 1.39 -7.10 -11.93
CA ALA A 169 0.44 -8.12 -12.36
C ALA A 169 -0.68 -7.57 -13.26
N VAL A 170 -1.16 -6.34 -12.99
CA VAL A 170 -2.17 -5.66 -13.82
C VAL A 170 -1.66 -5.40 -15.24
N GLY A 171 -0.36 -5.19 -15.43
CA GLY A 171 0.24 -4.95 -16.75
C GLY A 171 0.37 -6.21 -17.63
N LEU A 172 0.21 -7.39 -17.06
CA LEU A 172 0.30 -8.66 -17.79
C LEU A 172 -0.93 -8.92 -18.66
N GLU A 173 -0.76 -9.73 -19.71
CA GLU A 173 -1.86 -10.24 -20.52
C GLU A 173 -2.73 -11.20 -19.71
N ALA A 174 -4.01 -10.86 -19.50
CA ALA A 174 -4.96 -11.68 -18.74
C ALA A 174 -4.43 -12.18 -17.38
N PHE A 175 -3.60 -11.38 -16.69
CA PHE A 175 -2.93 -11.76 -15.45
C PHE A 175 -2.08 -13.04 -15.59
N SER A 176 -1.45 -13.24 -16.74
CA SER A 176 -0.58 -14.40 -17.02
C SER A 176 0.75 -13.94 -17.56
N GLY A 177 1.85 -14.43 -16.98
CA GLY A 177 3.21 -14.07 -17.40
C GLY A 177 4.18 -13.90 -16.23
N THR A 178 5.24 -13.12 -16.44
CA THR A 178 6.28 -12.91 -15.43
C THR A 178 6.27 -11.50 -14.87
N VAL A 179 6.19 -11.37 -13.56
CA VAL A 179 6.44 -10.12 -12.82
C VAL A 179 7.83 -10.19 -12.22
N VAL A 180 8.66 -9.21 -12.54
CA VAL A 180 9.97 -9.02 -11.91
C VAL A 180 9.90 -7.79 -11.02
N ILE A 181 10.11 -7.97 -9.73
CA ILE A 181 10.19 -6.87 -8.76
C ILE A 181 11.65 -6.54 -8.51
N ILE A 182 12.02 -5.28 -8.62
CA ILE A 182 13.30 -4.77 -8.16
C ILE A 182 13.09 -4.10 -6.81
N ALA A 183 13.64 -4.68 -5.73
CA ALA A 183 13.45 -4.18 -4.37
C ALA A 183 14.79 -4.09 -3.62
N ASN A 184 15.32 -2.88 -3.54
CA ASN A 184 16.51 -2.60 -2.75
C ASN A 184 16.10 -2.14 -1.34
N ALA A 185 15.86 -3.08 -0.44
CA ALA A 185 15.38 -2.85 0.93
C ALA A 185 16.33 -3.52 1.93
N PRO A 186 17.45 -2.85 2.31
CA PRO A 186 18.42 -3.41 3.25
C PRO A 186 17.84 -3.68 4.64
N GLU A 187 16.78 -2.96 5.04
CA GLU A 187 16.06 -3.19 6.29
C GLU A 187 15.01 -4.33 6.21
N GLY A 188 14.88 -4.99 5.05
CA GLY A 188 13.85 -5.99 4.81
C GLY A 188 12.47 -5.37 4.52
N GLN A 189 11.45 -6.21 4.62
CA GLN A 189 10.06 -5.78 4.41
C GLN A 189 9.40 -5.38 5.74
N VAL A 190 8.41 -4.51 5.67
CA VAL A 190 7.55 -4.21 6.82
C VAL A 190 6.83 -5.48 7.28
N VAL A 191 6.91 -5.78 8.57
CA VAL A 191 6.10 -6.82 9.21
C VAL A 191 4.72 -6.25 9.49
N HIS A 192 3.74 -6.66 8.71
CA HIS A 192 2.38 -6.16 8.84
C HIS A 192 1.51 -7.13 9.65
N TYR A 193 1.02 -6.73 10.81
CA TYR A 193 0.26 -7.58 11.73
C TYR A 193 -1.05 -8.17 11.18
N LEU A 194 -1.57 -7.64 10.08
CA LEU A 194 -2.76 -8.18 9.41
C LEU A 194 -2.46 -8.86 8.08
N LEU A 195 -1.46 -8.36 7.31
CA LEU A 195 -1.30 -8.70 5.90
C LEU A 195 -0.10 -9.61 5.62
N SER A 196 0.77 -9.86 6.61
CA SER A 196 1.89 -10.79 6.46
C SER A 196 1.71 -12.01 7.36
N ARG A 197 2.26 -13.16 6.96
CA ARG A 197 2.11 -14.43 7.68
C ARG A 197 2.68 -14.34 9.11
N PHE A 198 3.93 -13.94 9.22
CA PHE A 198 4.59 -13.76 10.52
C PHE A 198 3.90 -12.69 11.36
N GLY A 199 3.50 -11.57 10.72
CA GLY A 199 2.80 -10.50 11.41
C GLY A 199 1.47 -10.95 12.01
N GLN A 200 0.70 -11.78 11.30
CA GLN A 200 -0.55 -12.36 11.81
C GLN A 200 -0.32 -13.35 12.96
N GLU A 201 0.68 -14.20 12.84
CA GLU A 201 1.07 -15.12 13.90
C GLU A 201 1.41 -14.37 15.19
N TYR A 202 2.19 -13.31 15.08
CA TYR A 202 2.62 -12.49 16.22
C TYR A 202 1.51 -11.58 16.74
N GLY A 203 0.73 -10.98 15.84
CA GLY A 203 -0.33 -10.02 16.16
C GLY A 203 -1.65 -10.67 16.61
N GLY A 204 -1.82 -11.98 16.41
CA GLY A 204 -3.01 -12.71 16.83
C GLY A 204 -4.29 -12.32 16.10
N ARG A 205 -4.21 -11.72 14.91
CA ARG A 205 -5.35 -11.36 14.06
C ARG A 205 -5.24 -12.07 12.72
N GLN A 206 -6.39 -12.52 12.20
CA GLN A 206 -6.45 -13.20 10.90
C GLN A 206 -7.07 -12.28 9.86
N TYR A 207 -6.39 -12.19 8.73
CA TYR A 207 -6.82 -11.49 7.52
C TYR A 207 -6.40 -12.34 6.30
N PRO A 208 -7.15 -12.35 5.20
CA PRO A 208 -6.72 -13.05 4.00
C PRO A 208 -5.37 -12.57 3.50
N ILE A 209 -4.40 -13.46 3.44
CA ILE A 209 -3.06 -13.16 2.90
C ILE A 209 -3.11 -13.32 1.38
N SER A 210 -2.47 -12.41 0.67
CA SER A 210 -2.39 -12.45 -0.78
C SER A 210 -1.75 -13.73 -1.28
N THR A 211 -2.29 -14.29 -2.37
CA THR A 211 -1.74 -15.47 -3.04
C THR A 211 -1.20 -15.05 -4.40
N VAL A 212 0.01 -15.49 -4.74
CA VAL A 212 0.53 -15.34 -6.11
C VAL A 212 -0.25 -16.32 -6.99
N PRO A 213 -0.98 -15.84 -8.04
CA PRO A 213 -1.71 -16.73 -8.93
C PRO A 213 -0.78 -17.70 -9.65
N GLY A 214 -1.21 -18.95 -9.89
CA GLY A 214 -0.41 -19.94 -10.59
C GLY A 214 -0.07 -19.59 -12.04
N SER A 215 -0.80 -18.62 -12.63
CA SER A 215 -0.50 -18.05 -13.95
C SER A 215 0.60 -16.99 -13.92
N VAL A 216 1.00 -16.52 -12.73
CA VAL A 216 2.02 -15.49 -12.55
C VAL A 216 3.29 -16.10 -11.99
N ARG A 217 4.39 -15.98 -12.74
CA ARG A 217 5.73 -16.23 -12.22
C ARG A 217 6.23 -14.96 -11.54
N LEU A 218 6.50 -15.03 -10.24
CA LEU A 218 7.02 -13.90 -9.48
C LEU A 218 8.52 -14.06 -9.21
N ILE A 219 9.32 -13.12 -9.70
CA ILE A 219 10.76 -13.03 -9.44
C ILE A 219 11.00 -11.74 -8.65
N ILE A 220 11.67 -11.85 -7.52
CA ILE A 220 12.07 -10.69 -6.70
C ILE A 220 13.59 -10.57 -6.78
N GLN A 221 14.06 -9.53 -7.42
CA GLN A 221 15.47 -9.17 -7.44
C GLN A 221 15.74 -8.22 -6.28
N ALA A 222 16.48 -8.73 -5.28
CA ALA A 222 16.80 -8.02 -4.06
C ALA A 222 18.24 -8.35 -3.62
N PRO A 223 19.17 -7.37 -3.63
CA PRO A 223 20.54 -7.58 -3.13
C PRO A 223 20.59 -8.02 -1.68
N TYR A 224 19.58 -7.62 -0.90
CA TYR A 224 19.44 -7.89 0.53
C TYR A 224 18.19 -8.73 0.79
N CYS A 225 18.07 -9.88 0.16
CA CYS A 225 16.91 -10.73 0.31
C CYS A 225 16.92 -11.45 1.66
N ASP A 226 15.82 -11.39 2.38
CA ASP A 226 15.55 -12.16 3.59
C ASP A 226 14.15 -12.78 3.60
N LYS A 227 13.80 -13.46 4.69
CA LYS A 227 12.52 -14.19 4.83
C LYS A 227 11.29 -13.27 4.74
N THR A 228 11.41 -12.00 5.07
CA THR A 228 10.29 -11.05 5.11
C THR A 228 9.72 -10.75 3.72
N PHE A 229 10.51 -10.90 2.67
CA PHE A 229 10.04 -10.68 1.30
C PHE A 229 8.95 -11.68 0.87
N ALA A 230 9.05 -12.95 1.27
CA ALA A 230 8.05 -13.96 0.94
C ALA A 230 6.89 -14.03 1.94
N ASP A 231 7.03 -13.38 3.09
CA ASP A 231 6.06 -13.39 4.20
C ASP A 231 4.71 -12.75 3.82
N TRP A 232 4.70 -11.90 2.80
CA TRP A 232 3.50 -11.26 2.26
C TRP A 232 2.56 -12.22 1.50
N PHE A 233 2.99 -13.46 1.19
CA PHE A 233 2.23 -14.39 0.37
C PHE A 233 1.87 -15.65 1.13
N SER A 234 0.65 -16.16 0.86
CA SER A 234 0.18 -17.44 1.43
C SER A 234 0.93 -18.65 0.84
N ASN A 235 1.53 -18.49 -0.34
CA ASN A 235 2.31 -19.50 -1.07
C ASN A 235 3.75 -19.02 -1.34
N PRO A 236 4.56 -18.80 -0.29
CA PRO A 236 5.91 -18.22 -0.43
C PRO A 236 6.88 -19.07 -1.27
N GLU A 237 6.61 -20.35 -1.42
CA GLU A 237 7.42 -21.31 -2.18
C GLU A 237 7.42 -21.04 -3.69
N VAL A 238 6.41 -20.31 -4.22
CA VAL A 238 6.36 -19.96 -5.65
C VAL A 238 7.18 -18.71 -5.99
N VAL A 239 7.67 -18.01 -4.97
CA VAL A 239 8.46 -16.79 -5.16
C VAL A 239 9.91 -17.16 -5.44
N THR A 240 10.44 -16.67 -6.55
CA THR A 240 11.86 -16.86 -6.92
C THR A 240 12.66 -15.61 -6.58
N PHE A 241 13.81 -15.79 -5.95
CA PHE A 241 14.70 -14.69 -5.57
C PHE A 241 15.96 -14.67 -6.43
N THR A 242 16.41 -13.46 -6.77
CA THR A 242 17.69 -13.21 -7.42
C THR A 242 18.40 -12.05 -6.74
N ARG A 243 19.73 -12.04 -6.78
CA ARG A 243 20.54 -10.99 -6.14
C ARG A 243 20.90 -9.88 -7.09
N ASP A 244 20.98 -10.19 -8.35
CA ASP A 244 21.38 -9.25 -9.38
C ASP A 244 20.60 -9.44 -10.68
N TRP A 245 20.82 -8.53 -11.61
CA TRP A 245 20.15 -8.54 -12.91
C TRP A 245 20.60 -9.70 -13.82
N GLY A 246 21.85 -10.15 -13.67
CA GLY A 246 22.38 -11.29 -14.43
C GLY A 246 21.64 -12.58 -14.10
N GLU A 247 21.44 -12.86 -12.80
CA GLU A 247 20.64 -14.00 -12.33
C GLU A 247 19.19 -13.89 -12.83
N THR A 248 18.59 -12.71 -12.75
CA THR A 248 17.22 -12.46 -13.24
C THR A 248 17.11 -12.79 -14.74
N LEU A 249 18.07 -12.32 -15.56
CA LEU A 249 18.08 -12.60 -17.00
C LEU A 249 18.25 -14.09 -17.30
N GLN A 250 19.06 -14.82 -16.53
CA GLN A 250 19.22 -16.27 -16.70
C GLN A 250 17.89 -17.01 -16.47
N LEU A 251 17.07 -16.55 -15.54
CA LEU A 251 15.75 -17.12 -15.27
C LEU A 251 14.71 -16.77 -16.35
N LEU A 252 14.84 -15.61 -17.00
CA LEU A 252 13.90 -15.16 -18.03
C LEU A 252 14.16 -15.82 -19.40
N ARG A 253 15.43 -15.99 -19.78
CA ARG A 253 15.84 -16.44 -21.12
C ARG A 253 15.25 -17.77 -21.61
N PRO A 254 14.99 -18.80 -20.77
CA PRO A 254 14.40 -20.06 -21.25
C PRO A 254 12.99 -19.89 -21.81
N ASP A 255 12.20 -18.96 -21.23
CA ASP A 255 10.78 -18.78 -21.54
C ASP A 255 10.52 -17.56 -22.43
N HIS A 256 11.51 -16.65 -22.55
CA HIS A 256 11.36 -15.36 -23.22
C HIS A 256 12.54 -15.09 -24.17
N GLY A 257 12.22 -14.83 -25.44
CA GLY A 257 13.19 -14.54 -26.49
C GLY A 257 13.14 -13.11 -27.03
N SER A 258 13.83 -12.91 -28.16
CA SER A 258 13.72 -11.65 -28.90
C SER A 258 12.29 -11.45 -29.39
N GLY A 259 11.69 -10.32 -29.06
CA GLY A 259 10.30 -10.01 -29.41
C GLY A 259 9.31 -10.17 -28.25
N SER A 260 9.72 -10.64 -27.09
CA SER A 260 8.87 -10.63 -25.89
C SER A 260 8.43 -9.22 -25.53
N ARG A 261 7.16 -9.06 -25.21
CA ARG A 261 6.56 -7.78 -24.85
C ARG A 261 6.85 -7.48 -23.39
N VAL A 262 7.69 -6.49 -23.14
CA VAL A 262 8.13 -6.07 -21.80
C VAL A 262 7.52 -4.73 -21.42
N GLY A 263 6.95 -4.64 -20.23
CA GLY A 263 6.57 -3.38 -19.59
C GLY A 263 7.55 -3.04 -18.47
N VAL A 264 7.81 -1.75 -18.27
CA VAL A 264 8.65 -1.28 -17.16
C VAL A 264 7.91 -0.21 -16.39
N VAL A 265 7.84 -0.37 -15.06
CA VAL A 265 7.26 0.61 -14.13
C VAL A 265 8.34 1.06 -13.15
N PRO A 266 8.92 2.26 -13.36
CA PRO A 266 10.08 2.72 -12.59
C PRO A 266 9.80 2.98 -11.09
N SER A 267 8.56 3.35 -10.73
CA SER A 267 8.17 3.73 -9.37
C SER A 267 6.84 3.07 -8.98
N ALA A 268 6.82 1.74 -9.00
CA ALA A 268 5.59 0.96 -8.92
C ALA A 268 4.84 1.08 -7.58
N THR A 269 5.55 1.37 -6.47
CA THR A 269 4.89 1.56 -5.16
C THR A 269 4.16 2.89 -5.01
N MET A 270 4.31 3.79 -5.97
CA MET A 270 3.55 5.04 -6.03
C MET A 270 2.53 5.05 -7.17
N ALA A 271 2.71 4.18 -8.15
CA ALA A 271 1.95 4.20 -9.40
C ALA A 271 0.57 3.55 -9.28
N TYR A 272 -0.34 3.95 -10.15
CA TYR A 272 -1.63 3.31 -10.34
C TYR A 272 -2.07 3.38 -11.80
N TYR A 273 -2.97 2.48 -12.18
CA TYR A 273 -3.64 2.51 -13.50
C TYR A 273 -4.82 3.46 -13.41
N ALA A 274 -4.77 4.55 -14.15
CA ALA A 274 -5.92 5.43 -14.33
C ALA A 274 -7.00 4.66 -15.11
N SER A 275 -8.22 4.57 -14.53
CA SER A 275 -9.40 3.95 -15.15
C SER A 275 -10.02 4.87 -16.18
#